data_dbcbf6b3edbfbe049d3632aef2377a65
#
_entry.id   dbcbf6b3edbfbe049d3632aef2377a65
#
_cell.length_a   1.000
_cell.length_b   1.000
_cell.length_c   1.000
_cell.angle_alpha   90.00
_cell.angle_beta   90.00
_cell.angle_gamma   90.00
#
_symmetry.space_group_name_H-M   'P 1'
#
loop_
_entity.id
_entity.type
_entity.pdbx_description
1 polymer ?
#
loop_
_entity_poly.entity_id
_entity_poly.type
_entity_poly.pdbx_seq_one_letter_code
_entity_poly.pdbx_strand_id
1 'polypeptide(L)'
;MIMKKLFLFLLIIMNMVAGCGSQQSTDKNKLQVAASFYPMAEFVSAVGGEHVHVTCLVPDGAEPHDWEPSPKDLTRLGRAQVFVYNGMVEPWAQQALDALSERKIMPVEAGHDLFARGGKQDPHVWVSPKKAIIEVQRITEALCEADAKHTDAYKANGRAYVAKLEQLDKKLSEVAQTAPKKVFVTAHAAFGHLAADYGLRQLSVAGISAEAEPTPGDLQRLIATVKQEKVRYVFFETLTDPKIAKLVAQETGAQTAVLDPLEGLDEEGRKQGLSYLKIMEQNITNLQKALHE
;
A
#
# COMPACT_ATOMS: atom_id res chain seq x y z
N MET A 1 -65.87 17.94 11.41
CA MET A 1 -64.93 17.10 12.20
C MET A 1 -63.91 16.32 11.32
N ILE A 2 -64.18 16.12 10.06
CA ILE A 2 -63.30 15.38 9.11
C ILE A 2 -62.14 16.22 8.56
N MET A 3 -62.35 17.52 8.33
CA MET A 3 -61.32 18.43 7.80
C MET A 3 -60.14 18.70 8.78
N LYS A 4 -60.33 18.67 10.09
CA LYS A 4 -59.24 18.86 11.08
C LYS A 4 -58.34 17.65 11.20
N LYS A 5 -58.81 16.44 10.89
CA LYS A 5 -57.99 15.21 10.90
C LYS A 5 -57.11 15.09 9.64
N LEU A 6 -57.54 15.67 8.51
CA LEU A 6 -56.77 15.66 7.27
C LEU A 6 -55.54 16.60 7.32
N PHE A 7 -55.68 17.73 8.04
CA PHE A 7 -54.57 18.69 8.20
C PHE A 7 -53.48 18.19 9.14
N LEU A 8 -53.82 17.34 10.12
CA LEU A 8 -52.83 16.76 11.05
C LEU A 8 -52.04 15.63 10.39
N PHE A 9 -52.64 14.93 9.41
CA PHE A 9 -51.94 13.86 8.66
C PHE A 9 -50.99 14.42 7.62
N LEU A 10 -51.25 15.63 7.07
CA LEU A 10 -50.33 16.27 6.10
C LEU A 10 -49.10 16.87 6.78
N LEU A 11 -49.18 17.25 8.07
CA LEU A 11 -48.05 17.79 8.83
C LEU A 11 -47.06 16.71 9.30
N ILE A 12 -47.49 15.46 9.38
CA ILE A 12 -46.63 14.31 9.79
C ILE A 12 -45.80 13.76 8.61
N ILE A 13 -46.28 13.91 7.37
CA ILE A 13 -45.56 13.43 6.16
C ILE A 13 -44.44 14.39 5.73
N MET A 14 -44.46 15.65 6.17
CA MET A 14 -43.49 16.66 5.76
C MET A 14 -42.17 16.65 6.56
N ASN A 15 -42.01 15.73 7.56
CA ASN A 15 -40.79 15.57 8.34
C ASN A 15 -39.96 14.32 8.02
N MET A 16 -40.30 13.56 6.97
CA MET A 16 -39.55 12.33 6.58
C MET A 16 -38.65 12.49 5.34
N VAL A 17 -38.38 13.71 4.89
CA VAL A 17 -37.38 13.95 3.84
C VAL A 17 -36.24 14.80 4.43
N ALA A 18 -35.74 14.40 5.60
CA ALA A 18 -34.37 14.73 5.98
C ALA A 18 -33.48 13.67 5.32
N GLY A 19 -33.11 13.92 4.07
CA GLY A 19 -32.15 13.10 3.35
C GLY A 19 -30.86 12.98 4.15
N CYS A 20 -30.53 11.77 4.56
CA CYS A 20 -29.19 11.40 4.99
C CYS A 20 -28.22 11.58 3.82
N GLY A 21 -27.87 12.81 3.51
CA GLY A 21 -26.57 13.11 2.92
C GLY A 21 -25.57 12.90 4.05
N SER A 22 -24.83 11.80 4.04
CA SER A 22 -23.66 11.64 4.87
C SER A 22 -22.61 12.66 4.39
N GLN A 23 -22.76 13.91 4.82
CA GLN A 23 -21.65 14.84 4.89
C GLN A 23 -20.68 14.21 5.90
N GLN A 24 -19.63 13.61 5.40
CA GLN A 24 -18.44 13.29 6.18
C GLN A 24 -18.01 14.63 6.82
N SER A 25 -18.41 14.86 8.05
CA SER A 25 -17.95 16.01 8.82
C SER A 25 -16.47 15.83 9.01
N THR A 26 -15.67 16.59 8.26
CA THR A 26 -14.24 16.73 8.56
C THR A 26 -14.17 17.23 10.00
N ASP A 27 -13.63 16.41 10.88
CA ASP A 27 -13.37 16.83 12.25
C ASP A 27 -12.32 17.94 12.18
N LYS A 28 -12.78 19.19 12.34
CA LYS A 28 -11.96 20.40 12.17
C LYS A 28 -10.80 20.48 13.17
N ASN A 29 -10.78 19.57 14.15
CA ASN A 29 -9.75 19.50 15.17
C ASN A 29 -8.60 18.56 14.79
N LYS A 30 -8.73 17.80 13.69
CA LYS A 30 -7.70 16.86 13.22
C LYS A 30 -6.97 17.40 12.00
N LEU A 31 -5.65 17.13 11.95
CA LEU A 31 -4.86 17.42 10.77
C LEU A 31 -5.40 16.60 9.58
N GLN A 32 -5.76 17.28 8.50
CA GLN A 32 -6.28 16.63 7.28
C GLN A 32 -5.10 16.16 6.42
N VAL A 33 -4.93 14.87 6.27
CA VAL A 33 -3.84 14.27 5.50
C VAL A 33 -4.43 13.47 4.33
N ALA A 34 -3.99 13.78 3.12
CA ALA A 34 -4.20 12.90 1.97
C ALA A 34 -3.00 11.94 1.87
N ALA A 35 -3.27 10.68 1.61
CA ALA A 35 -2.26 9.67 1.29
C ALA A 35 -2.56 9.12 -0.11
N SER A 36 -1.54 8.87 -0.91
CA SER A 36 -1.72 8.43 -2.28
C SER A 36 -2.38 7.06 -2.36
N PHE A 37 -1.81 6.06 -1.71
CA PHE A 37 -2.29 4.68 -1.71
C PHE A 37 -2.10 4.01 -0.34
N TYR A 38 -2.47 2.74 -0.24
CA TYR A 38 -2.64 2.01 1.02
C TYR A 38 -1.46 2.08 2.00
N PRO A 39 -0.19 1.74 1.67
CA PRO A 39 0.90 1.80 2.65
C PRO A 39 1.14 3.22 3.19
N MET A 40 1.01 4.24 2.35
CA MET A 40 1.13 5.63 2.79
C MET A 40 0.01 5.99 3.79
N ALA A 41 -1.23 5.56 3.51
CA ALA A 41 -2.36 5.77 4.41
C ALA A 41 -2.21 5.03 5.74
N GLU A 42 -1.70 3.79 5.71
CA GLU A 42 -1.42 2.98 6.90
C GLU A 42 -0.35 3.63 7.77
N PHE A 43 0.77 4.07 7.17
CA PHE A 43 1.86 4.72 7.91
C PHE A 43 1.43 6.05 8.53
N VAL A 44 0.71 6.88 7.76
CA VAL A 44 0.13 8.13 8.29
C VAL A 44 -0.83 7.85 9.44
N SER A 45 -1.71 6.85 9.30
CA SER A 45 -2.68 6.49 10.34
C SER A 45 -1.99 5.97 11.60
N ALA A 46 -0.95 5.15 11.44
CA ALA A 46 -0.19 4.60 12.55
C ALA A 46 0.57 5.67 13.35
N VAL A 47 1.16 6.65 12.66
CA VAL A 47 1.89 7.76 13.29
C VAL A 47 0.92 8.81 13.85
N GLY A 48 -0.08 9.20 13.06
CA GLY A 48 -1.00 10.29 13.39
C GLY A 48 -2.01 9.95 14.48
N GLY A 49 -2.39 8.68 14.60
CA GLY A 49 -3.36 8.20 15.59
C GLY A 49 -4.67 8.97 15.53
N GLU A 50 -5.16 9.40 16.68
CA GLU A 50 -6.41 10.16 16.79
C GLU A 50 -6.33 11.64 16.32
N HIS A 51 -5.12 12.15 16.10
CA HIS A 51 -4.88 13.56 15.77
C HIS A 51 -4.93 13.85 14.27
N VAL A 52 -5.01 12.84 13.43
CA VAL A 52 -5.13 12.98 11.97
C VAL A 52 -6.47 12.46 11.44
N HIS A 53 -6.88 12.98 10.30
CA HIS A 53 -7.90 12.40 9.45
C HIS A 53 -7.27 12.05 8.10
N VAL A 54 -7.15 10.77 7.82
CA VAL A 54 -6.47 10.27 6.62
C VAL A 54 -7.48 9.99 5.51
N THR A 55 -7.21 10.53 4.34
CA THR A 55 -7.94 10.25 3.10
C THR A 55 -7.01 9.53 2.14
N CYS A 56 -7.20 8.23 1.93
CA CYS A 56 -6.53 7.49 0.86
C CYS A 56 -7.16 7.88 -0.49
N LEU A 57 -6.33 8.23 -1.48
CA LEU A 57 -6.81 8.65 -2.80
C LEU A 57 -7.11 7.45 -3.68
N VAL A 58 -6.17 6.52 -3.82
CA VAL A 58 -6.38 5.25 -4.52
C VAL A 58 -7.40 4.43 -3.74
N PRO A 59 -8.53 4.04 -4.35
CA PRO A 59 -9.56 3.26 -3.67
C PRO A 59 -9.13 1.83 -3.42
N ASP A 60 -9.79 1.16 -2.47
CA ASP A 60 -9.56 -0.25 -2.18
C ASP A 60 -9.76 -1.12 -3.42
N GLY A 61 -8.85 -2.09 -3.60
CA GLY A 61 -8.87 -3.02 -4.71
C GLY A 61 -8.41 -2.45 -6.06
N ALA A 62 -8.03 -1.16 -6.12
CA ALA A 62 -7.46 -0.58 -7.32
C ALA A 62 -5.94 -0.74 -7.35
N GLU A 63 -5.40 -0.97 -8.56
CA GLU A 63 -3.97 -1.03 -8.83
C GLU A 63 -3.37 0.39 -8.83
N PRO A 64 -2.44 0.74 -7.92
CA PRO A 64 -1.96 2.10 -7.79
C PRO A 64 -1.07 2.58 -8.93
N HIS A 65 -0.39 1.68 -9.65
CA HIS A 65 0.49 2.05 -10.77
C HIS A 65 -0.27 2.58 -11.99
N ASP A 66 -1.51 2.13 -12.18
CA ASP A 66 -2.35 2.49 -13.33
C ASP A 66 -3.46 3.49 -12.96
N TRP A 67 -3.52 3.90 -11.67
CA TRP A 67 -4.55 4.81 -11.20
C TRP A 67 -4.18 6.27 -11.44
N GLU A 68 -5.17 7.04 -11.91
CA GLU A 68 -5.07 8.50 -12.07
C GLU A 68 -6.21 9.21 -11.33
N PRO A 69 -5.94 10.38 -10.71
CA PRO A 69 -6.95 11.10 -9.95
C PRO A 69 -8.02 11.72 -10.83
N SER A 70 -9.27 11.48 -10.53
CA SER A 70 -10.40 12.20 -11.10
C SER A 70 -10.49 13.64 -10.54
N PRO A 71 -11.28 14.55 -11.16
CA PRO A 71 -11.54 15.88 -10.60
C PRO A 71 -12.10 15.85 -9.17
N LYS A 72 -12.83 14.78 -8.81
CA LYS A 72 -13.34 14.57 -7.45
C LYS A 72 -12.20 14.25 -6.48
N ASP A 73 -11.22 13.47 -6.91
CA ASP A 73 -10.06 13.12 -6.10
C ASP A 73 -9.14 14.32 -5.92
N LEU A 74 -8.93 15.15 -6.94
CA LEU A 74 -8.25 16.44 -6.81
C LEU A 74 -8.97 17.37 -5.83
N THR A 75 -10.32 17.36 -5.82
CA THR A 75 -11.10 18.11 -4.83
C THR A 75 -10.86 17.57 -3.41
N ARG A 76 -10.74 16.26 -3.24
CA ARG A 76 -10.40 15.62 -1.94
C ARG A 76 -8.98 15.99 -1.50
N LEU A 77 -8.01 15.87 -2.40
CA LEU A 77 -6.63 16.29 -2.16
C LEU A 77 -6.54 17.77 -1.77
N GLY A 78 -7.27 18.66 -2.46
CA GLY A 78 -7.29 20.10 -2.18
C GLY A 78 -7.88 20.48 -0.80
N ARG A 79 -8.41 19.54 -0.03
CA ARG A 79 -8.86 19.75 1.37
C ARG A 79 -7.79 19.33 2.38
N ALA A 80 -6.73 18.65 1.95
CA ALA A 80 -5.66 18.23 2.83
C ALA A 80 -4.69 19.36 3.14
N GLN A 81 -4.08 19.29 4.30
CA GLN A 81 -2.97 20.15 4.72
C GLN A 81 -1.62 19.51 4.41
N VAL A 82 -1.59 18.17 4.41
CA VAL A 82 -0.41 17.36 4.07
C VAL A 82 -0.80 16.34 3.01
N PHE A 83 0.07 16.12 2.03
CA PHE A 83 -0.08 15.04 1.06
C PHE A 83 1.14 14.12 1.12
N VAL A 84 0.92 12.89 1.54
CA VAL A 84 1.94 11.84 1.63
C VAL A 84 1.83 10.91 0.43
N TYR A 85 2.90 10.75 -0.30
CA TYR A 85 2.99 9.90 -1.49
C TYR A 85 4.35 9.19 -1.55
N ASN A 86 4.43 8.13 -2.33
CA ASN A 86 5.68 7.36 -2.48
C ASN A 86 6.73 8.16 -3.28
N GLY A 87 6.36 8.69 -4.45
CA GLY A 87 7.22 9.49 -5.34
C GLY A 87 7.42 8.89 -6.73
N MET A 88 7.30 7.57 -6.90
CA MET A 88 7.41 6.91 -8.21
C MET A 88 6.17 6.10 -8.61
N VAL A 89 5.32 5.74 -7.66
CA VAL A 89 4.03 5.09 -7.95
C VAL A 89 3.06 6.10 -8.56
N GLU A 90 3.21 7.38 -8.19
CA GLU A 90 2.30 8.46 -8.56
C GLU A 90 2.93 9.46 -9.52
N PRO A 91 3.03 9.15 -10.83
CA PRO A 91 3.58 10.10 -11.81
C PRO A 91 2.75 11.39 -11.93
N TRP A 92 1.49 11.34 -11.51
CA TRP A 92 0.55 12.47 -11.49
C TRP A 92 0.71 13.41 -10.28
N ALA A 93 1.47 13.03 -9.24
CA ALA A 93 1.50 13.75 -7.95
C ALA A 93 1.97 15.20 -8.10
N GLN A 94 3.06 15.43 -8.85
CA GLN A 94 3.57 16.78 -9.05
C GLN A 94 2.58 17.66 -9.82
N GLN A 95 1.96 17.15 -10.88
CA GLN A 95 0.95 17.89 -11.64
C GLN A 95 -0.28 18.23 -10.78
N ALA A 96 -0.70 17.32 -9.90
CA ALA A 96 -1.80 17.56 -8.97
C ALA A 96 -1.45 18.65 -7.95
N LEU A 97 -0.24 18.66 -7.41
CA LEU A 97 0.25 19.70 -6.50
C LEU A 97 0.35 21.06 -7.19
N ASP A 98 0.85 21.12 -8.41
CA ASP A 98 0.94 22.35 -9.20
C ASP A 98 -0.46 22.93 -9.46
N ALA A 99 -1.42 22.08 -9.82
CA ALA A 99 -2.82 22.48 -10.03
C ALA A 99 -3.51 22.99 -8.74
N LEU A 100 -2.99 22.61 -7.59
CA LEU A 100 -3.50 22.96 -6.26
C LEU A 100 -2.58 23.92 -5.49
N SER A 101 -1.65 24.60 -6.16
CA SER A 101 -0.61 25.44 -5.54
C SER A 101 -1.17 26.52 -4.59
N GLU A 102 -2.34 27.08 -4.91
CA GLU A 102 -3.04 28.04 -4.05
C GLU A 102 -3.53 27.45 -2.70
N ARG A 103 -3.60 26.11 -2.59
CA ARG A 103 -4.06 25.41 -1.37
C ARG A 103 -3.00 25.24 -0.31
N LYS A 104 -1.71 25.51 -0.64
CA LYS A 104 -0.56 25.38 0.29
C LYS A 104 -0.49 24.02 0.97
N ILE A 105 -0.72 22.94 0.20
CA ILE A 105 -0.59 21.57 0.69
C ILE A 105 0.90 21.28 0.89
N MET A 106 1.28 20.75 2.05
CA MET A 106 2.64 20.30 2.33
C MET A 106 2.87 18.94 1.67
N PRO A 107 3.76 18.82 0.65
CA PRO A 107 4.06 17.55 0.02
C PRO A 107 5.08 16.76 0.85
N VAL A 108 4.89 15.45 0.95
CA VAL A 108 5.78 14.52 1.64
C VAL A 108 6.04 13.32 0.73
N GLU A 109 7.17 13.34 0.03
CA GLU A 109 7.64 12.22 -0.77
C GLU A 109 8.34 11.20 0.16
N ALA A 110 7.59 10.21 0.63
CA ALA A 110 8.07 9.27 1.65
C ALA A 110 9.22 8.39 1.14
N GLY A 111 9.18 7.98 -0.14
CA GLY A 111 10.20 7.13 -0.78
C GLY A 111 11.40 7.90 -1.36
N HIS A 112 11.49 9.23 -1.18
CA HIS A 112 12.58 10.04 -1.74
C HIS A 112 13.96 9.40 -1.51
N ASP A 113 14.81 9.37 -2.55
CA ASP A 113 16.16 8.78 -2.55
C ASP A 113 16.26 7.26 -2.27
N LEU A 114 15.14 6.54 -2.14
CA LEU A 114 15.15 5.11 -1.84
C LEU A 114 15.01 4.21 -3.07
N PHE A 115 14.67 4.76 -4.24
CA PHE A 115 14.27 4.01 -5.43
C PHE A 115 15.40 3.32 -6.20
N ALA A 116 16.64 3.78 -6.03
CA ALA A 116 17.78 3.23 -6.76
C ALA A 116 18.13 1.81 -6.32
N ARG A 117 18.14 0.86 -7.27
CA ARG A 117 18.47 -0.54 -7.04
C ARG A 117 19.22 -1.13 -8.21
N GLY A 118 20.50 -1.44 -8.03
CA GLY A 118 21.33 -2.11 -9.06
C GLY A 118 21.37 -1.36 -10.41
N GLY A 119 21.36 -0.02 -10.39
CA GLY A 119 21.38 0.82 -11.59
C GLY A 119 20.00 1.00 -12.26
N LYS A 120 18.93 0.51 -11.65
CA LYS A 120 17.54 0.68 -12.07
C LYS A 120 16.74 1.44 -11.01
N GLN A 121 15.62 2.01 -11.41
CA GLN A 121 14.65 2.59 -10.51
C GLN A 121 13.55 1.55 -10.23
N ASP A 122 13.15 1.45 -8.97
CA ASP A 122 12.13 0.51 -8.49
C ASP A 122 11.27 1.22 -7.43
N PRO A 123 9.96 1.44 -7.66
CA PRO A 123 9.11 2.19 -6.75
C PRO A 123 8.80 1.46 -5.43
N HIS A 124 8.92 0.12 -5.39
CA HIS A 124 8.39 -0.74 -4.32
C HIS A 124 9.26 -0.72 -3.04
N VAL A 125 9.57 0.47 -2.54
CA VAL A 125 10.44 0.64 -1.37
C VAL A 125 9.75 0.20 -0.08
N TRP A 126 8.43 0.43 0.04
CA TRP A 126 7.62 0.06 1.22
C TRP A 126 7.59 -1.45 1.50
N VAL A 127 7.88 -2.29 0.52
CA VAL A 127 7.90 -3.76 0.68
C VAL A 127 9.09 -4.24 1.52
N SER A 128 10.16 -3.43 1.62
CA SER A 128 11.29 -3.72 2.49
C SER A 128 11.09 -3.08 3.87
N PRO A 129 11.03 -3.87 4.96
CA PRO A 129 10.95 -3.33 6.32
C PRO A 129 12.01 -2.27 6.64
N LYS A 130 13.24 -2.41 6.12
CA LYS A 130 14.32 -1.43 6.31
C LYS A 130 13.99 -0.08 5.69
N LYS A 131 13.36 -0.07 4.52
CA LYS A 131 12.97 1.16 3.83
C LYS A 131 11.67 1.74 4.41
N ALA A 132 10.71 0.89 4.76
CA ALA A 132 9.48 1.30 5.44
C ALA A 132 9.77 2.04 6.76
N ILE A 133 10.82 1.67 7.50
CA ILE A 133 11.28 2.40 8.68
C ILE A 133 11.63 3.86 8.30
N ILE A 134 12.35 4.07 7.21
CA ILE A 134 12.73 5.41 6.75
C ILE A 134 11.50 6.21 6.32
N GLU A 135 10.57 5.59 5.59
CA GLU A 135 9.32 6.25 5.18
C GLU A 135 8.50 6.68 6.41
N VAL A 136 8.35 5.81 7.42
CA VAL A 136 7.63 6.12 8.67
C VAL A 136 8.32 7.24 9.45
N GLN A 137 9.65 7.28 9.48
CA GLN A 137 10.40 8.37 10.12
C GLN A 137 10.15 9.71 9.41
N ARG A 138 10.21 9.76 8.08
CA ARG A 138 9.91 10.97 7.29
C ARG A 138 8.47 11.45 7.49
N ILE A 139 7.52 10.54 7.50
CA ILE A 139 6.11 10.85 7.79
C ILE A 139 5.97 11.41 9.21
N THR A 140 6.68 10.84 10.19
CA THR A 140 6.65 11.33 11.56
C THR A 140 7.17 12.78 11.65
N GLU A 141 8.28 13.07 11.00
CA GLU A 141 8.87 14.43 10.95
C GLU A 141 7.90 15.43 10.30
N ALA A 142 7.31 15.04 9.16
CA ALA A 142 6.37 15.87 8.44
C ALA A 142 5.09 16.18 9.25
N LEU A 143 4.53 15.19 9.95
CA LEU A 143 3.38 15.43 10.82
C LEU A 143 3.71 16.34 11.99
N CYS A 144 4.93 16.22 12.57
CA CYS A 144 5.40 17.12 13.62
C CYS A 144 5.54 18.56 13.12
N GLU A 145 5.99 18.75 11.87
CA GLU A 145 6.11 20.08 11.25
C GLU A 145 4.73 20.68 10.95
N ALA A 146 3.82 19.89 10.39
CA ALA A 146 2.48 20.35 10.01
C ALA A 146 1.57 20.63 11.22
N ASP A 147 1.79 19.94 12.33
CA ASP A 147 0.99 20.06 13.56
C ASP A 147 1.85 19.96 14.83
N ALA A 148 2.55 21.04 15.12
CA ALA A 148 3.47 21.14 16.24
C ALA A 148 2.82 20.86 17.60
N LYS A 149 1.50 21.05 17.73
CA LYS A 149 0.74 20.83 18.96
C LYS A 149 0.76 19.36 19.40
N HIS A 150 0.80 18.42 18.45
CA HIS A 150 0.74 16.98 18.72
C HIS A 150 2.08 16.26 18.47
N THR A 151 3.19 17.00 18.39
CA THR A 151 4.54 16.48 18.14
C THR A 151 4.91 15.29 19.04
N ASP A 152 4.64 15.37 20.35
CA ASP A 152 5.01 14.30 21.28
C ASP A 152 4.23 12.99 21.00
N ALA A 153 2.96 13.11 20.64
CA ALA A 153 2.14 11.95 20.25
C ALA A 153 2.65 11.32 18.94
N TYR A 154 2.93 12.13 17.91
CA TYR A 154 3.48 11.65 16.64
C TYR A 154 4.83 10.94 16.83
N LYS A 155 5.74 11.52 17.60
CA LYS A 155 7.03 10.90 17.91
C LYS A 155 6.88 9.60 18.70
N ALA A 156 5.95 9.55 19.67
CA ALA A 156 5.69 8.33 20.42
C ALA A 156 5.13 7.21 19.53
N ASN A 157 4.11 7.53 18.72
CA ASN A 157 3.49 6.59 17.79
C ASN A 157 4.48 6.13 16.71
N GLY A 158 5.25 7.07 16.12
CA GLY A 158 6.28 6.76 15.12
C GLY A 158 7.31 5.78 15.66
N ARG A 159 7.87 6.03 16.85
CA ARG A 159 8.79 5.09 17.51
C ARG A 159 8.16 3.73 17.76
N ALA A 160 6.90 3.70 18.21
CA ALA A 160 6.20 2.43 18.47
C ALA A 160 5.95 1.62 17.18
N TYR A 161 5.67 2.30 16.07
CA TYR A 161 5.49 1.61 14.78
C TYR A 161 6.83 1.16 14.19
N VAL A 162 7.86 1.98 14.25
CA VAL A 162 9.23 1.62 13.86
C VAL A 162 9.71 0.38 14.62
N ALA A 163 9.49 0.30 15.93
CA ALA A 163 9.85 -0.89 16.71
C ALA A 163 9.17 -2.18 16.21
N LYS A 164 7.95 -2.10 15.68
CA LYS A 164 7.27 -3.26 15.04
C LYS A 164 7.89 -3.60 13.68
N LEU A 165 8.27 -2.60 12.90
CA LEU A 165 8.98 -2.81 11.63
C LEU A 165 10.36 -3.43 11.85
N GLU A 166 11.09 -3.03 12.90
CA GLU A 166 12.37 -3.63 13.29
C GLU A 166 12.21 -5.11 13.68
N GLN A 167 11.08 -5.50 14.28
CA GLN A 167 10.78 -6.92 14.54
C GLN A 167 10.56 -7.69 13.24
N LEU A 168 9.88 -7.11 12.24
CA LEU A 168 9.74 -7.71 10.90
C LEU A 168 11.10 -7.79 10.19
N ASP A 169 11.93 -6.76 10.25
CA ASP A 169 13.29 -6.75 9.70
C ASP A 169 14.14 -7.89 10.28
N LYS A 170 14.11 -8.04 11.60
CA LYS A 170 14.81 -9.13 12.29
C LYS A 170 14.32 -10.51 11.84
N LYS A 171 13.00 -10.75 11.85
CA LYS A 171 12.40 -12.01 11.40
C LYS A 171 12.81 -12.35 9.95
N LEU A 172 12.68 -11.39 9.04
CA LEU A 172 13.03 -11.61 7.63
C LEU A 172 14.53 -11.82 7.45
N SER A 173 15.37 -11.11 8.21
CA SER A 173 16.82 -11.33 8.23
C SER A 173 17.17 -12.76 8.66
N GLU A 174 16.55 -13.28 9.71
CA GLU A 174 16.74 -14.65 10.20
C GLU A 174 16.30 -15.68 9.14
N VAL A 175 15.14 -15.50 8.52
CA VAL A 175 14.65 -16.35 7.42
C VAL A 175 15.63 -16.33 6.26
N ALA A 176 16.06 -15.16 5.83
CA ALA A 176 16.95 -15.02 4.69
C ALA A 176 18.38 -15.59 4.96
N GLN A 177 18.90 -15.44 6.18
CA GLN A 177 20.22 -15.97 6.54
C GLN A 177 20.24 -17.49 6.59
N THR A 178 19.21 -18.11 7.19
CA THR A 178 19.13 -19.56 7.37
C THR A 178 18.62 -20.31 6.15
N ALA A 179 18.02 -19.62 5.19
CA ALA A 179 17.45 -20.21 4.00
C ALA A 179 18.51 -20.92 3.13
N PRO A 180 18.33 -22.20 2.80
CA PRO A 180 19.23 -22.91 1.87
C PRO A 180 19.08 -22.43 0.42
N LYS A 181 17.91 -21.89 0.05
CA LYS A 181 17.63 -21.30 -1.24
C LYS A 181 17.55 -19.78 -1.11
N LYS A 182 18.03 -19.05 -2.10
CA LYS A 182 18.01 -17.59 -2.09
C LYS A 182 17.11 -17.01 -3.19
N VAL A 183 16.44 -17.87 -3.95
CA VAL A 183 15.64 -17.49 -5.11
C VAL A 183 14.18 -17.73 -4.83
N PHE A 184 13.34 -16.75 -5.17
CA PHE A 184 11.88 -16.86 -5.16
C PHE A 184 11.28 -16.24 -6.42
N VAL A 185 10.08 -16.68 -6.79
CA VAL A 185 9.40 -16.30 -8.04
C VAL A 185 8.08 -15.62 -7.73
N THR A 186 7.82 -14.46 -8.32
CA THR A 186 6.63 -13.65 -8.13
C THR A 186 5.92 -13.34 -9.44
N ALA A 187 4.67 -12.90 -9.39
CA ALA A 187 3.92 -12.47 -10.56
C ALA A 187 4.55 -11.24 -11.21
N HIS A 188 4.81 -10.16 -10.44
CA HIS A 188 5.54 -9.00 -10.95
C HIS A 188 6.75 -8.62 -10.06
N ALA A 189 7.53 -7.61 -10.45
CA ALA A 189 8.83 -7.29 -9.86
C ALA A 189 8.73 -6.37 -8.63
N ALA A 190 7.75 -6.57 -7.74
CA ALA A 190 7.52 -5.72 -6.57
C ALA A 190 8.50 -5.93 -5.40
N PHE A 191 9.18 -7.05 -5.35
CA PHE A 191 9.99 -7.44 -4.17
C PHE A 191 11.49 -7.23 -4.37
N GLY A 192 11.87 -6.41 -5.34
CA GLY A 192 13.25 -6.17 -5.67
C GLY A 192 14.07 -5.55 -4.54
N HIS A 193 13.51 -4.54 -3.85
CA HIS A 193 14.16 -3.92 -2.69
C HIS A 193 14.28 -4.90 -1.52
N LEU A 194 13.21 -5.63 -1.20
CA LEU A 194 13.26 -6.68 -0.19
C LEU A 194 14.36 -7.70 -0.54
N ALA A 195 14.38 -8.21 -1.76
CA ALA A 195 15.37 -9.19 -2.16
C ALA A 195 16.81 -8.67 -1.98
N ALA A 196 17.09 -7.44 -2.42
CA ALA A 196 18.40 -6.82 -2.30
C ALA A 196 18.82 -6.60 -0.83
N ASP A 197 17.91 -6.09 0.01
CA ASP A 197 18.18 -5.75 1.40
C ASP A 197 18.45 -6.97 2.29
N TYR A 198 17.98 -8.17 1.87
CA TYR A 198 18.16 -9.42 2.63
C TYR A 198 18.99 -10.49 1.91
N GLY A 199 19.67 -10.13 0.82
CA GLY A 199 20.55 -11.06 0.09
C GLY A 199 19.80 -12.21 -0.60
N LEU A 200 18.55 -11.94 -1.00
CA LEU A 200 17.70 -12.83 -1.80
C LEU A 200 17.72 -12.41 -3.28
N ARG A 201 17.17 -13.24 -4.14
CA ARG A 201 17.02 -12.97 -5.58
C ARG A 201 15.59 -13.23 -6.01
N GLN A 202 14.90 -12.18 -6.42
CA GLN A 202 13.60 -12.25 -7.05
C GLN A 202 13.75 -12.60 -8.53
N LEU A 203 12.91 -13.52 -9.01
CA LEU A 203 12.58 -13.71 -10.42
C LEU A 203 11.10 -13.34 -10.59
N SER A 204 10.78 -12.51 -11.54
CA SER A 204 9.40 -12.10 -11.79
C SER A 204 8.93 -12.54 -13.17
N VAL A 205 7.64 -12.80 -13.28
CA VAL A 205 6.97 -13.11 -14.56
C VAL A 205 6.80 -11.82 -15.37
N ALA A 206 6.19 -10.82 -14.76
CA ALA A 206 6.03 -9.48 -15.33
C ALA A 206 7.14 -8.51 -14.85
N GLY A 207 7.17 -7.31 -15.44
CA GLY A 207 8.05 -6.22 -15.05
C GLY A 207 7.66 -5.55 -13.73
N ILE A 208 7.85 -4.23 -13.67
CA ILE A 208 7.52 -3.40 -12.51
C ILE A 208 6.00 -3.24 -12.33
N SER A 209 5.24 -3.13 -13.42
CA SER A 209 3.76 -3.11 -13.37
C SER A 209 3.22 -4.54 -13.41
N ALA A 210 2.25 -4.81 -12.56
CA ALA A 210 1.54 -6.10 -12.50
C ALA A 210 0.70 -6.39 -13.76
N GLU A 211 0.21 -5.35 -14.43
CA GLU A 211 -0.59 -5.42 -15.66
C GLU A 211 0.24 -5.73 -16.92
N ALA A 212 1.57 -5.69 -16.82
CA ALA A 212 2.45 -5.97 -17.95
C ALA A 212 2.39 -7.45 -18.34
N GLU A 213 1.79 -7.77 -19.48
CA GLU A 213 1.76 -9.14 -20.01
C GLU A 213 3.15 -9.59 -20.45
N PRO A 214 3.66 -10.73 -19.94
CA PRO A 214 4.95 -11.28 -20.36
C PRO A 214 4.87 -11.78 -21.80
N THR A 215 5.94 -11.57 -22.57
CA THR A 215 6.02 -12.22 -23.89
C THR A 215 6.15 -13.75 -23.74
N PRO A 216 5.76 -14.54 -24.75
CA PRO A 216 5.97 -16.00 -24.74
C PRO A 216 7.43 -16.40 -24.49
N GLY A 217 8.38 -15.60 -25.01
CA GLY A 217 9.80 -15.83 -24.80
C GLY A 217 10.25 -15.57 -23.36
N ASP A 218 9.71 -14.55 -22.70
CA ASP A 218 9.97 -14.26 -21.29
C ASP A 218 9.45 -15.40 -20.41
N LEU A 219 8.23 -15.84 -20.68
CA LEU A 219 7.61 -16.95 -19.95
C LEU A 219 8.41 -18.26 -20.09
N GLN A 220 8.87 -18.60 -21.31
CA GLN A 220 9.71 -19.77 -21.54
C GLN A 220 11.04 -19.68 -20.77
N ARG A 221 11.71 -18.52 -20.77
CA ARG A 221 12.94 -18.29 -20.01
C ARG A 221 12.71 -18.44 -18.51
N LEU A 222 11.63 -17.89 -18.00
CA LEU A 222 11.27 -18.02 -16.59
C LEU A 222 11.02 -19.48 -16.20
N ILE A 223 10.22 -20.23 -16.96
CA ILE A 223 9.93 -21.65 -16.73
C ILE A 223 11.24 -22.46 -16.70
N ALA A 224 12.15 -22.22 -17.65
CA ALA A 224 13.46 -22.88 -17.67
C ALA A 224 14.27 -22.57 -16.40
N THR A 225 14.30 -21.30 -15.98
CA THR A 225 15.02 -20.87 -14.78
C THR A 225 14.40 -21.47 -13.50
N VAL A 226 13.07 -21.47 -13.38
CA VAL A 226 12.34 -22.08 -12.24
C VAL A 226 12.69 -23.57 -12.09
N LYS A 227 12.75 -24.30 -13.21
CA LYS A 227 13.16 -25.72 -13.24
C LYS A 227 14.65 -25.90 -12.84
N GLN A 228 15.53 -25.07 -13.38
CA GLN A 228 16.97 -25.12 -13.08
C GLN A 228 17.26 -24.84 -11.61
N GLU A 229 16.64 -23.80 -11.04
CA GLU A 229 16.80 -23.39 -9.64
C GLU A 229 16.01 -24.28 -8.66
N LYS A 230 15.22 -25.22 -9.18
CA LYS A 230 14.38 -26.14 -8.38
C LYS A 230 13.47 -25.37 -7.41
N VAL A 231 12.89 -24.26 -7.88
CA VAL A 231 11.96 -23.45 -7.09
C VAL A 231 10.69 -24.25 -6.87
N ARG A 232 10.20 -24.31 -5.62
CA ARG A 232 9.01 -25.08 -5.26
C ARG A 232 7.74 -24.27 -5.22
N TYR A 233 7.83 -22.94 -5.11
CA TYR A 233 6.69 -22.05 -5.00
C TYR A 233 6.78 -20.90 -6.00
N VAL A 234 5.68 -20.67 -6.71
CA VAL A 234 5.46 -19.47 -7.53
C VAL A 234 4.42 -18.61 -6.82
N PHE A 235 4.81 -17.40 -6.47
CA PHE A 235 3.95 -16.49 -5.73
C PHE A 235 3.03 -15.70 -6.66
N PHE A 236 1.77 -15.54 -6.26
CA PHE A 236 0.80 -14.63 -6.84
C PHE A 236 0.36 -13.60 -5.80
N GLU A 237 -0.33 -12.57 -6.25
CA GLU A 237 -0.71 -11.40 -5.49
C GLU A 237 -2.23 -11.33 -5.31
N THR A 238 -2.69 -10.57 -4.31
CA THR A 238 -4.11 -10.53 -3.95
C THR A 238 -4.95 -9.68 -4.90
N LEU A 239 -4.38 -8.64 -5.51
CA LEU A 239 -5.09 -7.71 -6.40
C LEU A 239 -5.01 -8.07 -7.89
N THR A 240 -4.22 -9.08 -8.27
CA THR A 240 -4.01 -9.45 -9.67
C THR A 240 -4.56 -10.84 -10.01
N ASP A 241 -4.83 -11.10 -11.32
CA ASP A 241 -5.27 -12.43 -11.76
C ASP A 241 -4.13 -13.45 -11.60
N PRO A 242 -4.30 -14.52 -10.79
CA PRO A 242 -3.26 -15.51 -10.55
C PRO A 242 -2.99 -16.44 -11.75
N LYS A 243 -3.62 -16.22 -12.90
CA LYS A 243 -3.57 -17.11 -14.08
C LYS A 243 -2.15 -17.43 -14.54
N ILE A 244 -1.31 -16.43 -14.67
CA ILE A 244 0.09 -16.59 -15.15
C ILE A 244 0.93 -17.33 -14.11
N ALA A 245 0.83 -16.99 -12.83
CA ALA A 245 1.53 -17.70 -11.77
C ALA A 245 1.11 -19.19 -11.71
N LYS A 246 -0.18 -19.48 -11.87
CA LYS A 246 -0.71 -20.84 -11.96
C LYS A 246 -0.15 -21.60 -13.18
N LEU A 247 -0.06 -20.95 -14.34
CA LEU A 247 0.51 -21.54 -15.54
C LEU A 247 1.99 -21.92 -15.32
N VAL A 248 2.80 -20.99 -14.77
CA VAL A 248 4.21 -21.27 -14.47
C VAL A 248 4.34 -22.42 -13.47
N ALA A 249 3.50 -22.45 -12.44
CA ALA A 249 3.48 -23.54 -11.47
C ALA A 249 3.14 -24.89 -12.12
N GLN A 250 2.14 -24.96 -12.97
CA GLN A 250 1.78 -26.19 -13.71
C GLN A 250 2.91 -26.70 -14.60
N GLU A 251 3.55 -25.81 -15.38
CA GLU A 251 4.64 -26.17 -16.29
C GLU A 251 5.94 -26.60 -15.57
N THR A 252 6.10 -26.19 -14.32
CA THR A 252 7.32 -26.46 -13.53
C THR A 252 7.14 -27.55 -12.47
N GLY A 253 5.90 -27.92 -12.16
CA GLY A 253 5.55 -28.79 -11.03
C GLY A 253 5.65 -28.09 -9.66
N ALA A 254 5.76 -26.76 -9.64
CA ALA A 254 5.76 -25.96 -8.42
C ALA A 254 4.36 -25.80 -7.85
N GLN A 255 4.27 -25.42 -6.57
CA GLN A 255 3.02 -25.00 -5.92
C GLN A 255 2.83 -23.49 -6.08
N THR A 256 1.62 -23.02 -5.85
CA THR A 256 1.34 -21.59 -5.74
C THR A 256 1.18 -21.18 -4.29
N ALA A 257 1.62 -19.96 -3.95
CA ALA A 257 1.40 -19.32 -2.65
C ALA A 257 1.19 -17.82 -2.84
N VAL A 258 0.70 -17.13 -1.82
CA VAL A 258 0.52 -15.67 -1.86
C VAL A 258 1.79 -14.99 -1.38
N LEU A 259 2.21 -13.93 -2.08
CA LEU A 259 3.16 -12.93 -1.61
C LEU A 259 2.58 -11.56 -2.00
N ASP A 260 2.12 -10.82 -1.01
CA ASP A 260 1.34 -9.60 -1.22
C ASP A 260 2.28 -8.38 -1.24
N PRO A 261 2.30 -7.59 -2.32
CA PRO A 261 3.15 -6.39 -2.43
C PRO A 261 2.63 -5.21 -1.61
N LEU A 262 1.53 -5.34 -0.89
CA LEU A 262 0.91 -4.32 -0.03
C LEU A 262 0.46 -3.06 -0.81
N GLU A 263 0.12 -3.17 -2.07
CA GLU A 263 -0.31 -2.04 -2.91
C GLU A 263 -1.71 -1.56 -2.60
N GLY A 264 -2.53 -2.42 -1.98
CA GLY A 264 -3.88 -2.09 -1.55
C GLY A 264 -4.49 -3.18 -0.69
N LEU A 265 -5.66 -2.92 -0.14
CA LEU A 265 -6.50 -3.93 0.47
C LEU A 265 -7.73 -4.14 -0.40
N ASP A 266 -8.12 -5.39 -0.61
CA ASP A 266 -9.44 -5.69 -1.11
C ASP A 266 -10.51 -5.62 0.01
N GLU A 267 -11.76 -5.77 -0.35
CA GLU A 267 -12.88 -5.73 0.61
C GLU A 267 -12.77 -6.84 1.67
N GLU A 268 -12.26 -8.01 1.28
CA GLU A 268 -12.09 -9.16 2.18
C GLU A 268 -10.97 -8.92 3.18
N GLY A 269 -9.82 -8.43 2.75
CA GLY A 269 -8.69 -8.07 3.62
C GLY A 269 -9.08 -7.01 4.64
N ARG A 270 -9.90 -6.04 4.23
CA ARG A 270 -10.43 -5.03 5.13
C ARG A 270 -11.40 -5.60 6.17
N LYS A 271 -12.30 -6.51 5.78
CA LYS A 271 -13.21 -7.22 6.71
C LYS A 271 -12.45 -8.08 7.71
N GLN A 272 -11.36 -8.69 7.31
CA GLN A 272 -10.48 -9.48 8.17
C GLN A 272 -9.60 -8.62 9.08
N GLY A 273 -9.62 -7.30 8.92
CA GLY A 273 -8.79 -6.36 9.66
C GLY A 273 -7.30 -6.60 9.40
N LEU A 274 -6.96 -6.88 8.12
CA LEU A 274 -5.57 -6.92 7.70
C LEU A 274 -4.94 -5.53 7.85
N SER A 275 -3.66 -5.52 8.14
CA SER A 275 -2.84 -4.32 8.23
C SER A 275 -1.50 -4.59 7.55
N TYR A 276 -0.76 -3.55 7.24
CA TYR A 276 0.59 -3.67 6.69
C TYR A 276 1.44 -4.70 7.49
N LEU A 277 1.45 -4.60 8.82
CA LEU A 277 2.23 -5.49 9.67
C LEU A 277 1.78 -6.95 9.56
N LYS A 278 0.48 -7.21 9.56
CA LYS A 278 -0.07 -8.57 9.44
C LYS A 278 0.25 -9.20 8.07
N ILE A 279 0.10 -8.43 6.99
CA ILE A 279 0.43 -8.90 5.64
C ILE A 279 1.91 -9.20 5.54
N MET A 280 2.79 -8.34 6.07
CA MET A 280 4.23 -8.60 6.10
C MET A 280 4.59 -9.85 6.92
N GLU A 281 3.91 -10.12 8.03
CA GLU A 281 4.10 -11.37 8.79
C GLU A 281 3.70 -12.60 7.98
N GLN A 282 2.61 -12.53 7.22
CA GLN A 282 2.18 -13.59 6.30
C GLN A 282 3.19 -13.77 5.16
N ASN A 283 3.67 -12.67 4.58
CA ASN A 283 4.71 -12.69 3.55
C ASN A 283 6.00 -13.36 4.05
N ILE A 284 6.46 -13.01 5.24
CA ILE A 284 7.65 -13.64 5.85
C ILE A 284 7.44 -15.14 6.04
N THR A 285 6.28 -15.56 6.52
CA THR A 285 5.92 -16.98 6.71
C THR A 285 5.94 -17.73 5.38
N ASN A 286 5.35 -17.15 4.34
CA ASN A 286 5.29 -17.76 3.01
C ASN A 286 6.68 -17.80 2.34
N LEU A 287 7.49 -16.76 2.50
CA LEU A 287 8.89 -16.75 2.05
C LEU A 287 9.72 -17.79 2.80
N GLN A 288 9.57 -17.91 4.12
CA GLN A 288 10.25 -18.95 4.92
C GLN A 288 9.95 -20.32 4.36
N LYS A 289 8.68 -20.65 4.13
CA LYS A 289 8.28 -21.92 3.56
C LYS A 289 8.94 -22.17 2.20
N ALA A 290 8.87 -21.21 1.28
CA ALA A 290 9.38 -21.34 -0.07
C ALA A 290 10.92 -21.47 -0.15
N LEU A 291 11.63 -20.79 0.75
CA LEU A 291 13.10 -20.76 0.75
C LEU A 291 13.73 -21.94 1.50
N HIS A 292 12.97 -22.61 2.39
CA HIS A 292 13.46 -23.74 3.22
C HIS A 292 13.01 -25.12 2.70
N GLU A 293 11.96 -25.23 1.93
CA GLU A 293 11.50 -26.47 1.27
C GLU A 293 12.13 -26.64 -0.13
#